data_15fa0fc40386f976a4e90588be5d7da1
#
_entry.id   15fa0fc40386f976a4e90588be5d7da1
#
_cell.length_a   1.000
_cell.length_b   1.000
_cell.length_c   1.000
_cell.angle_alpha   90.00
_cell.angle_beta   90.00
_cell.angle_gamma   90.00
#
_symmetry.space_group_name_H-M   'P 1'
#
loop_
_entity.id
_entity.type
_entity.pdbx_description
1 polymer ?
#
loop_
_entity_poly.entity_id
_entity_poly.type
_entity_poly.pdbx_seq_one_letter_code
_entity_poly.pdbx_strand_id
1 'polypeptide(L)'
;MKRQSYAKALDEALRPFGFERHGDDWIRVRGDMWECVNRQSSWLGGVTVNFDMKDLETEQLFLSIFAARGAIQMPTIGARIGELIDGYDRWWKKDEPNGPAEMAQAVVEHGLPWFDRVRSLEEQAANWYGRAGALTSRGYDGRSLVGLALTLYRMGELDEACRVLNKPVPRTAIPASVESVAQVRDWLGRPPPDPAEGCRA
;
A
#
# COMPACT_ATOMS: atom_id res chain seq x y z
N MET A 1 32.27 17.03 13.42
CA MET A 1 30.84 17.16 13.05
C MET A 1 30.07 15.95 13.58
N LYS A 2 28.92 16.14 14.26
CA LYS A 2 28.04 15.01 14.64
C LYS A 2 27.41 14.44 13.36
N ARG A 3 27.52 13.14 13.18
CA ARG A 3 26.94 12.42 12.05
C ARG A 3 25.41 12.56 12.07
N GLN A 4 24.81 12.92 10.94
CA GLN A 4 23.37 12.96 10.80
C GLN A 4 22.80 11.54 10.83
N SER A 5 21.70 11.32 11.55
CA SER A 5 21.02 10.02 11.54
C SER A 5 20.08 9.91 10.33
N TYR A 6 19.81 8.69 9.86
CA TYR A 6 18.84 8.43 8.79
C TYR A 6 17.47 9.01 9.10
N ALA A 7 16.99 8.84 10.34
CA ALA A 7 15.72 9.41 10.76
C ALA A 7 15.67 10.94 10.69
N LYS A 8 16.79 11.61 11.08
CA LYS A 8 16.86 13.08 11.00
C LYS A 8 16.91 13.56 9.55
N ALA A 9 17.66 12.87 8.68
CA ALA A 9 17.72 13.23 7.26
C ALA A 9 16.37 13.11 6.58
N LEU A 10 15.63 12.03 6.84
CA LEU A 10 14.26 11.85 6.33
C LEU A 10 13.30 12.90 6.89
N ASP A 11 13.38 13.22 8.18
CA ASP A 11 12.53 14.23 8.82
C ASP A 11 12.72 15.61 8.16
N GLU A 12 13.97 16.01 7.95
CA GLU A 12 14.29 17.29 7.28
C GLU A 12 13.85 17.29 5.81
N ALA A 13 13.99 16.17 5.09
CA ALA A 13 13.63 16.06 3.68
C ALA A 13 12.10 16.00 3.45
N LEU A 14 11.35 15.34 4.33
CA LEU A 14 9.92 15.08 4.14
C LEU A 14 9.01 16.16 4.72
N ARG A 15 9.46 16.89 5.75
CA ARG A 15 8.69 17.97 6.38
C ARG A 15 8.20 19.04 5.40
N PRO A 16 8.98 19.52 4.40
CA PRO A 16 8.50 20.49 3.42
C PRO A 16 7.34 19.99 2.55
N PHE A 17 7.14 18.69 2.48
CA PHE A 17 6.07 18.05 1.71
C PHE A 17 4.86 17.67 2.56
N GLY A 18 4.79 18.13 3.82
CA GLY A 18 3.66 17.94 4.71
C GLY A 18 3.61 16.58 5.42
N PHE A 19 4.71 15.83 5.45
CA PHE A 19 4.78 14.61 6.24
C PHE A 19 5.05 14.90 7.71
N GLU A 20 4.34 14.19 8.58
CA GLU A 20 4.52 14.19 10.03
C GLU A 20 5.14 12.86 10.47
N ARG A 21 6.09 12.92 11.40
CA ARG A 21 6.83 11.76 11.86
C ARG A 21 6.13 11.04 13.01
N HIS A 22 5.93 9.73 12.88
CA HIS A 22 5.40 8.81 13.89
C HIS A 22 6.37 7.63 14.08
N GLY A 23 7.38 7.77 14.92
CA GLY A 23 8.41 6.74 15.12
C GLY A 23 9.31 6.59 13.89
N ASP A 24 9.21 5.46 13.19
CA ASP A 24 9.93 5.16 11.96
C ASP A 24 9.08 5.39 10.69
N ASP A 25 7.87 5.91 10.87
CA ASP A 25 6.93 6.28 9.81
C ASP A 25 6.84 7.79 9.66
N TRP A 26 6.76 8.27 8.42
CA TRP A 26 6.39 9.64 8.05
C TRP A 26 5.09 9.56 7.27
N ILE A 27 4.04 10.19 7.79
CA ILE A 27 2.67 10.06 7.29
C ILE A 27 2.17 11.42 6.85
N ARG A 28 1.45 11.45 5.72
CA ARG A 28 0.60 12.57 5.35
C ARG A 28 -0.73 12.09 4.76
N VAL A 29 -1.74 12.93 4.88
CA VAL A 29 -3.00 12.77 4.15
C VAL A 29 -3.10 13.88 3.12
N ARG A 30 -3.30 13.54 1.85
CA ARG A 30 -3.40 14.49 0.76
C ARG A 30 -4.65 14.20 -0.08
N GLY A 31 -5.72 14.95 0.17
CA GLY A 31 -7.05 14.62 -0.34
C GLY A 31 -7.55 13.34 0.30
N ASP A 32 -7.91 12.39 -0.51
CA ASP A 32 -8.40 11.05 -0.15
C ASP A 32 -7.30 9.97 -0.08
N MET A 33 -6.02 10.38 -0.19
CA MET A 33 -4.88 9.47 -0.10
C MET A 33 -4.17 9.58 1.24
N TRP A 34 -3.99 8.45 1.92
CA TRP A 34 -3.05 8.28 3.02
C TRP A 34 -1.72 7.76 2.45
N GLU A 35 -0.64 8.47 2.71
CA GLU A 35 0.70 8.20 2.21
C GLU A 35 1.65 8.02 3.39
N CYS A 36 2.48 6.99 3.35
CA CYS A 36 3.46 6.67 4.38
C CYS A 36 4.83 6.36 3.77
N VAL A 37 5.86 6.97 4.36
CA VAL A 37 7.26 6.63 4.13
C VAL A 37 7.75 5.92 5.38
N ASN A 38 8.08 4.64 5.31
CA ASN A 38 8.54 3.83 6.43
C ASN A 38 10.04 3.55 6.33
N ARG A 39 10.79 3.85 7.39
CA ARG A 39 12.19 3.49 7.51
C ARG A 39 12.33 2.12 8.14
N GLN A 40 12.84 1.17 7.40
CA GLN A 40 13.13 -0.17 7.86
C GLN A 40 14.61 -0.34 8.18
N SER A 41 14.91 -0.92 9.34
CA SER A 41 16.28 -1.29 9.73
C SER A 41 16.44 -2.81 9.71
N SER A 42 17.55 -3.29 9.12
CA SER A 42 17.92 -4.71 9.15
C SER A 42 18.77 -5.01 10.40
N TRP A 43 18.63 -6.19 10.94
CA TRP A 43 19.51 -6.73 11.97
C TRP A 43 20.96 -6.88 11.46
N LEU A 44 21.18 -6.99 10.14
CA LEU A 44 22.49 -7.01 9.48
C LEU A 44 23.13 -5.63 9.35
N GLY A 45 22.52 -4.58 9.88
CA GLY A 45 23.07 -3.23 9.89
C GLY A 45 22.76 -2.38 8.68
N GLY A 46 21.80 -2.79 7.83
CA GLY A 46 21.27 -1.97 6.73
C GLY A 46 20.08 -1.13 7.14
N VAL A 47 19.81 -0.07 6.36
CA VAL A 47 18.60 0.77 6.42
C VAL A 47 18.05 0.89 5.01
N THR A 48 16.74 0.73 4.85
CA THR A 48 16.01 0.96 3.59
C THR A 48 14.74 1.75 3.86
N VAL A 49 14.03 2.14 2.80
CA VAL A 49 12.77 2.86 2.87
C VAL A 49 11.71 2.13 2.06
N ASN A 50 10.53 2.00 2.67
CA ASN A 50 9.33 1.51 2.03
C ASN A 50 8.35 2.67 1.87
N PHE A 51 7.52 2.61 0.85
CA PHE A 51 6.41 3.52 0.58
C PHE A 51 5.13 2.73 0.62
N ASP A 52 4.15 3.24 1.35
CA ASP A 52 2.81 2.65 1.44
C ASP A 52 1.77 3.72 1.16
N MET A 53 0.74 3.37 0.41
CA MET A 53 -0.38 4.23 0.10
C MET A 53 -1.70 3.50 0.25
N LYS A 54 -2.71 4.23 0.74
CA LYS A 54 -4.11 3.79 0.78
C LYS A 54 -5.00 4.88 0.21
N ASP A 55 -5.95 4.49 -0.59
CA ASP A 55 -7.12 5.29 -0.91
C ASP A 55 -8.13 5.17 0.24
N LEU A 56 -8.48 6.28 0.86
CA LEU A 56 -9.31 6.32 2.06
C LEU A 56 -10.77 5.94 1.78
N GLU A 57 -11.29 6.20 0.58
CA GLU A 57 -12.63 5.77 0.21
C GLU A 57 -12.68 4.25 -0.01
N THR A 58 -11.64 3.67 -0.63
CA THR A 58 -11.51 2.21 -0.72
C THR A 58 -11.35 1.57 0.66
N GLU A 59 -10.60 2.22 1.57
CA GLU A 59 -10.48 1.77 2.96
C GLU A 59 -11.83 1.81 3.69
N GLN A 60 -12.62 2.87 3.53
CA GLN A 60 -13.97 2.95 4.11
C GLN A 60 -14.88 1.84 3.58
N LEU A 61 -14.82 1.58 2.27
CA LEU A 61 -15.54 0.46 1.67
C LEU A 61 -15.10 -0.88 2.27
N PHE A 62 -13.80 -1.11 2.37
CA PHE A 62 -13.22 -2.29 3.01
C PHE A 62 -13.73 -2.45 4.45
N LEU A 63 -13.65 -1.39 5.25
CA LEU A 63 -14.09 -1.41 6.64
C LEU A 63 -15.60 -1.69 6.77
N SER A 64 -16.44 -1.20 5.86
CA SER A 64 -17.88 -1.50 5.86
C SER A 64 -18.18 -2.98 5.62
N ILE A 65 -17.38 -3.65 4.78
CA ILE A 65 -17.52 -5.09 4.51
C ILE A 65 -17.05 -5.93 5.71
N PHE A 66 -16.00 -5.47 6.41
CA PHE A 66 -15.36 -6.20 7.48
C PHE A 66 -15.72 -5.71 8.90
N ALA A 67 -16.68 -4.81 9.04
CA ALA A 67 -17.03 -4.14 10.32
C ALA A 67 -17.26 -5.11 11.50
N ALA A 68 -17.76 -6.32 11.25
CA ALA A 68 -18.05 -7.32 12.28
C ALA A 68 -16.81 -8.10 12.78
N ARG A 69 -15.62 -7.94 12.17
CA ARG A 69 -14.44 -8.78 12.43
C ARG A 69 -13.32 -8.13 13.27
N GLY A 70 -13.52 -6.89 13.75
CA GLY A 70 -12.47 -6.19 14.52
C GLY A 70 -11.35 -5.61 13.62
N ALA A 71 -10.18 -5.39 14.19
CA ALA A 71 -9.08 -4.62 13.56
C ALA A 71 -8.39 -5.33 12.39
N ILE A 72 -9.12 -5.58 11.29
CA ILE A 72 -8.53 -5.98 10.03
C ILE A 72 -8.11 -4.71 9.29
N GLN A 73 -6.85 -4.61 8.89
CA GLN A 73 -6.36 -3.49 8.11
C GLN A 73 -6.50 -3.78 6.61
N MET A 74 -6.97 -2.79 5.87
CA MET A 74 -6.91 -2.81 4.42
C MET A 74 -5.45 -2.95 3.96
N PRO A 75 -5.15 -3.82 2.97
CA PRO A 75 -3.82 -3.86 2.39
C PRO A 75 -3.46 -2.52 1.74
N THR A 76 -2.17 -2.15 1.83
CA THR A 76 -1.61 -0.96 1.18
C THR A 76 -1.03 -1.30 -0.18
N ILE A 77 -1.05 -0.35 -1.11
CA ILE A 77 -0.16 -0.36 -2.26
C ILE A 77 1.19 0.12 -1.75
N GLY A 78 2.27 -0.56 -2.08
CA GLY A 78 3.58 -0.15 -1.61
C GLY A 78 4.67 -0.42 -2.64
N ALA A 79 5.80 0.22 -2.45
CA ALA A 79 7.03 -0.01 -3.18
C ALA A 79 8.21 0.12 -2.24
N ARG A 80 9.33 -0.50 -2.59
CA ARG A 80 10.60 -0.28 -1.90
C ARG A 80 11.44 0.69 -2.70
N ILE A 81 12.23 1.52 -2.02
CA ILE A 81 13.03 2.56 -2.68
C ILE A 81 13.93 2.01 -3.80
N GLY A 82 14.54 0.86 -3.60
CA GLY A 82 15.38 0.22 -4.60
C GLY A 82 14.63 -0.19 -5.85
N GLU A 83 13.36 -0.62 -5.72
CA GLU A 83 12.49 -0.94 -6.85
C GLU A 83 12.23 0.31 -7.73
N LEU A 84 12.20 1.49 -7.10
CA LEU A 84 11.94 2.76 -7.78
C LEU A 84 13.18 3.35 -8.46
N ILE A 85 14.38 2.99 -8.00
CA ILE A 85 15.66 3.51 -8.54
C ILE A 85 16.15 2.65 -9.70
N ASP A 86 16.35 1.36 -9.45
CA ASP A 86 17.05 0.45 -10.36
C ASP A 86 16.42 -0.96 -10.45
N GLY A 87 15.29 -1.19 -9.78
CA GLY A 87 14.59 -2.47 -9.76
C GLY A 87 15.15 -3.50 -8.77
N TYR A 88 16.13 -3.13 -7.97
CA TYR A 88 16.76 -4.02 -6.99
C TYR A 88 16.49 -3.57 -5.56
N ASP A 89 16.67 -4.50 -4.59
CA ASP A 89 16.54 -4.19 -3.17
C ASP A 89 17.76 -3.39 -2.69
N ARG A 90 17.58 -2.12 -2.34
CA ARG A 90 18.64 -1.20 -1.93
C ARG A 90 18.68 -1.01 -0.42
N TRP A 91 19.88 -1.18 0.16
CA TRP A 91 20.15 -0.98 1.56
C TRP A 91 21.37 -0.10 1.76
N TRP A 92 21.25 0.98 2.54
CA TRP A 92 22.37 1.79 2.99
C TRP A 92 22.95 1.19 4.28
N LYS A 93 24.27 1.16 4.42
CA LYS A 93 24.91 0.70 5.66
C LYS A 93 24.74 1.74 6.75
N LYS A 94 24.52 1.28 8.01
CA LYS A 94 24.36 2.19 9.16
C LYS A 94 25.56 3.09 9.40
N ASP A 95 26.75 2.66 8.99
CA ASP A 95 28.02 3.37 9.16
C ASP A 95 28.47 4.16 7.94
N GLU A 96 27.71 4.20 6.86
CA GLU A 96 27.97 4.95 5.64
C GLU A 96 27.90 6.48 5.89
N PRO A 97 28.98 7.25 5.65
CA PRO A 97 29.01 8.66 6.03
C PRO A 97 27.97 9.52 5.34
N ASN A 98 27.72 9.28 4.05
CA ASN A 98 26.77 10.02 3.21
C ASN A 98 25.42 9.33 3.11
N GLY A 99 25.28 8.08 3.59
CA GLY A 99 24.08 7.28 3.47
C GLY A 99 22.79 7.98 3.88
N PRO A 100 22.73 8.74 5.00
CA PRO A 100 21.55 9.49 5.38
C PRO A 100 21.10 10.53 4.34
N ALA A 101 22.04 11.27 3.77
CA ALA A 101 21.76 12.31 2.78
C ALA A 101 21.34 11.69 1.44
N GLU A 102 22.05 10.65 0.99
CA GLU A 102 21.73 9.92 -0.25
C GLU A 102 20.35 9.26 -0.18
N MET A 103 20.02 8.64 0.97
CA MET A 103 18.70 8.04 1.17
C MET A 103 17.60 9.08 1.15
N ALA A 104 17.78 10.22 1.83
CA ALA A 104 16.81 11.30 1.85
C ALA A 104 16.60 11.90 0.45
N GLN A 105 17.69 12.10 -0.31
CA GLN A 105 17.62 12.54 -1.70
C GLN A 105 16.85 11.55 -2.57
N ALA A 106 17.17 10.26 -2.49
CA ALA A 106 16.48 9.22 -3.24
C ALA A 106 14.96 9.16 -2.94
N VAL A 107 14.58 9.37 -1.67
CA VAL A 107 13.16 9.45 -1.30
C VAL A 107 12.46 10.62 -1.98
N VAL A 108 13.09 11.79 -2.04
CA VAL A 108 12.53 12.97 -2.70
C VAL A 108 12.45 12.79 -4.21
N GLU A 109 13.51 12.24 -4.84
CA GLU A 109 13.63 12.13 -6.29
C GLU A 109 12.80 10.97 -6.88
N HIS A 110 12.61 9.87 -6.14
CA HIS A 110 11.94 8.68 -6.65
C HIS A 110 10.66 8.32 -5.89
N GLY A 111 10.67 8.48 -4.57
CA GLY A 111 9.55 8.10 -3.72
C GLY A 111 8.36 9.05 -3.81
N LEU A 112 8.59 10.36 -3.73
CA LEU A 112 7.50 11.35 -3.82
C LEU A 112 6.81 11.33 -5.19
N PRO A 113 7.52 11.26 -6.34
CA PRO A 113 6.87 11.09 -7.63
C PRO A 113 6.10 9.76 -7.78
N TRP A 114 6.51 8.70 -7.06
CA TRP A 114 5.77 7.46 -7.06
C TRP A 114 4.36 7.64 -6.46
N PHE A 115 4.21 8.36 -5.34
CA PHE A 115 2.90 8.67 -4.77
C PHE A 115 2.01 9.42 -5.76
N ASP A 116 2.56 10.38 -6.51
CA ASP A 116 1.81 11.13 -7.52
C ASP A 116 1.32 10.22 -8.67
N ARG A 117 2.18 9.30 -9.10
CA ARG A 117 1.85 8.33 -10.17
C ARG A 117 0.74 7.35 -9.77
N VAL A 118 0.83 6.74 -8.57
CA VAL A 118 -0.13 5.70 -8.15
C VAL A 118 -1.41 6.25 -7.51
N ARG A 119 -1.71 7.51 -7.76
CA ARG A 119 -2.85 8.21 -7.15
C ARG A 119 -4.17 7.89 -7.82
N SER A 120 -4.18 7.63 -9.12
CA SER A 120 -5.41 7.27 -9.83
C SER A 120 -5.82 5.82 -9.56
N LEU A 121 -7.12 5.53 -9.67
CA LEU A 121 -7.61 4.16 -9.47
C LEU A 121 -7.04 3.20 -10.52
N GLU A 122 -6.80 3.67 -11.76
CA GLU A 122 -6.19 2.90 -12.84
C GLU A 122 -4.76 2.47 -12.48
N GLU A 123 -3.94 3.38 -11.98
CA GLU A 123 -2.58 3.08 -11.56
C GLU A 123 -2.55 2.20 -10.30
N GLN A 124 -3.50 2.38 -9.39
CA GLN A 124 -3.69 1.48 -8.25
C GLN A 124 -4.05 0.06 -8.71
N ALA A 125 -5.01 -0.07 -9.63
CA ALA A 125 -5.38 -1.36 -10.20
C ALA A 125 -4.19 -2.01 -10.91
N ALA A 126 -3.42 -1.26 -11.71
CA ALA A 126 -2.21 -1.75 -12.38
C ALA A 126 -1.16 -2.25 -11.37
N ASN A 127 -0.94 -1.53 -10.27
CA ASN A 127 -0.04 -1.94 -9.20
C ASN A 127 -0.51 -3.24 -8.53
N TRP A 128 -1.80 -3.35 -8.21
CA TRP A 128 -2.39 -4.58 -7.68
C TRP A 128 -2.26 -5.76 -8.64
N TYR A 129 -2.48 -5.56 -9.96
CA TYR A 129 -2.28 -6.59 -10.98
C TYR A 129 -0.83 -7.06 -11.03
N GLY A 130 0.14 -6.16 -11.00
CA GLY A 130 1.56 -6.48 -10.96
C GLY A 130 1.92 -7.37 -9.77
N ARG A 131 1.42 -7.04 -8.59
CA ARG A 131 1.62 -7.83 -7.36
C ARG A 131 0.93 -9.19 -7.40
N ALA A 132 -0.32 -9.24 -7.84
CA ALA A 132 -1.05 -10.48 -7.99
C ALA A 132 -0.38 -11.40 -9.03
N GLY A 133 0.15 -10.84 -10.13
CA GLY A 133 0.84 -11.57 -11.20
C GLY A 133 2.21 -12.11 -10.80
N ALA A 134 2.96 -11.41 -9.96
CA ALA A 134 4.29 -11.83 -9.50
C ALA A 134 4.27 -13.14 -8.68
N LEU A 135 3.12 -13.52 -8.13
CA LEU A 135 2.92 -14.70 -7.29
C LEU A 135 2.36 -15.92 -8.06
N THR A 136 2.31 -15.87 -9.40
CA THR A 136 1.65 -16.89 -10.25
C THR A 136 2.16 -18.32 -10.08
N SER A 137 3.41 -18.50 -9.65
CA SER A 137 3.96 -19.86 -9.37
C SER A 137 3.45 -20.48 -8.05
N ARG A 138 2.88 -19.66 -7.15
CA ARG A 138 2.40 -20.07 -5.81
C ARG A 138 0.92 -19.75 -5.57
N GLY A 139 0.22 -19.16 -6.55
CA GLY A 139 -1.14 -18.64 -6.43
C GLY A 139 -1.18 -17.13 -6.10
N TYR A 140 -2.37 -16.56 -6.07
CA TYR A 140 -2.58 -15.13 -5.85
C TYR A 140 -2.60 -14.80 -4.35
N ASP A 141 -1.93 -13.73 -3.93
CA ASP A 141 -2.10 -13.22 -2.57
C ASP A 141 -3.52 -12.68 -2.36
N GLY A 142 -4.24 -13.27 -1.40
CA GLY A 142 -5.63 -12.91 -1.13
C GLY A 142 -5.82 -11.44 -0.73
N ARG A 143 -4.82 -10.82 -0.10
CA ARG A 143 -4.87 -9.38 0.22
C ARG A 143 -4.80 -8.52 -1.04
N SER A 144 -3.92 -8.86 -1.97
CA SER A 144 -3.81 -8.16 -3.26
C SER A 144 -5.07 -8.35 -4.11
N LEU A 145 -5.70 -9.55 -4.07
CA LEU A 145 -6.97 -9.78 -4.76
C LEU A 145 -8.11 -8.93 -4.19
N VAL A 146 -8.19 -8.79 -2.88
CA VAL A 146 -9.18 -7.93 -2.22
C VAL A 146 -8.96 -6.46 -2.58
N GLY A 147 -7.72 -5.96 -2.47
CA GLY A 147 -7.39 -4.59 -2.84
C GLY A 147 -7.74 -4.29 -4.30
N LEU A 148 -7.36 -5.18 -5.22
CA LEU A 148 -7.68 -5.06 -6.65
C LEU A 148 -9.19 -5.06 -6.91
N ALA A 149 -9.93 -5.99 -6.30
CA ALA A 149 -11.37 -6.09 -6.53
C ALA A 149 -12.13 -4.85 -6.05
N LEU A 150 -11.75 -4.28 -4.90
CA LEU A 150 -12.36 -3.06 -4.39
C LEU A 150 -12.00 -1.83 -5.23
N THR A 151 -10.75 -1.76 -5.72
CA THR A 151 -10.33 -0.70 -6.66
C THR A 151 -11.13 -0.78 -7.96
N LEU A 152 -11.26 -1.98 -8.55
CA LEU A 152 -12.05 -2.20 -9.77
C LEU A 152 -13.55 -1.89 -9.56
N TYR A 153 -14.11 -2.26 -8.41
CA TYR A 153 -15.48 -1.90 -8.05
C TYR A 153 -15.70 -0.39 -8.06
N ARG A 154 -14.78 0.38 -7.50
CA ARG A 154 -14.84 1.86 -7.51
C ARG A 154 -14.67 2.46 -8.90
N MET A 155 -13.96 1.79 -9.80
CA MET A 155 -13.88 2.16 -11.22
C MET A 155 -15.18 1.82 -12.00
N GLY A 156 -16.15 1.11 -11.40
CA GLY A 156 -17.34 0.62 -12.06
C GLY A 156 -17.15 -0.70 -12.82
N GLU A 157 -15.97 -1.33 -12.69
CA GLU A 157 -15.57 -2.56 -13.39
C GLU A 157 -16.02 -3.82 -12.60
N LEU A 158 -17.32 -3.93 -12.34
CA LEU A 158 -17.89 -4.98 -11.47
C LEU A 158 -17.58 -6.40 -11.96
N ASP A 159 -17.71 -6.64 -13.27
CA ASP A 159 -17.47 -7.98 -13.84
C ASP A 159 -16.00 -8.41 -13.65
N GLU A 160 -15.07 -7.46 -13.82
CA GLU A 160 -13.65 -7.72 -13.60
C GLU A 160 -13.34 -7.93 -12.11
N ALA A 161 -13.94 -7.14 -11.23
CA ALA A 161 -13.81 -7.32 -9.78
C ALA A 161 -14.24 -8.74 -9.35
N CYS A 162 -15.39 -9.22 -9.85
CA CYS A 162 -15.86 -10.58 -9.61
C CYS A 162 -14.91 -11.63 -10.20
N ARG A 163 -14.38 -11.41 -11.40
CA ARG A 163 -13.45 -12.32 -12.08
C ARG A 163 -12.14 -12.45 -11.29
N VAL A 164 -11.62 -11.36 -10.78
CA VAL A 164 -10.41 -11.33 -9.93
C VAL A 164 -10.59 -12.17 -8.67
N LEU A 165 -11.72 -12.06 -7.99
CA LEU A 165 -11.99 -12.81 -6.75
C LEU A 165 -12.25 -14.30 -6.97
N ASN A 166 -12.47 -14.73 -8.22
CA ASN A 166 -12.57 -16.14 -8.59
C ASN A 166 -11.21 -16.79 -8.90
N LYS A 167 -10.12 -16.03 -8.91
CA LYS A 167 -8.77 -16.58 -9.07
C LYS A 167 -8.39 -17.46 -7.88
N PRO A 168 -7.63 -18.53 -8.10
CA PRO A 168 -7.24 -19.44 -7.03
C PRO A 168 -6.29 -18.77 -6.03
N VAL A 169 -6.64 -18.85 -4.74
CA VAL A 169 -5.74 -18.47 -3.65
C VAL A 169 -4.91 -19.70 -3.26
N PRO A 170 -3.61 -19.56 -2.97
CA PRO A 170 -2.76 -20.70 -2.62
C PRO A 170 -3.28 -21.44 -1.39
N ARG A 171 -3.11 -22.75 -1.36
CA ARG A 171 -3.43 -23.58 -0.16
C ARG A 171 -2.59 -23.20 1.06
N THR A 172 -1.44 -22.54 0.84
CA THR A 172 -0.54 -22.04 1.88
C THR A 172 -0.90 -20.62 2.35
N ALA A 173 -1.95 -20.02 1.78
CA ALA A 173 -2.40 -18.70 2.20
C ALA A 173 -2.88 -18.71 3.65
N ILE A 174 -2.67 -17.60 4.34
CA ILE A 174 -3.18 -17.38 5.69
C ILE A 174 -4.71 -17.51 5.64
N PRO A 175 -5.36 -18.30 6.51
CA PRO A 175 -6.81 -18.50 6.50
C PRO A 175 -7.61 -17.21 6.41
N ALA A 176 -7.21 -16.15 7.14
CA ALA A 176 -7.83 -14.84 7.09
C ALA A 176 -7.85 -14.20 5.69
N SER A 177 -6.83 -14.47 4.85
CA SER A 177 -6.80 -13.97 3.46
C SER A 177 -7.83 -14.68 2.57
N VAL A 178 -7.99 -15.99 2.76
CA VAL A 178 -8.99 -16.80 2.02
C VAL A 178 -10.41 -16.36 2.38
N GLU A 179 -10.65 -16.19 3.68
CA GLU A 179 -11.94 -15.71 4.20
C GLU A 179 -12.26 -14.29 3.72
N SER A 180 -11.26 -13.41 3.63
CA SER A 180 -11.46 -12.05 3.14
C SER A 180 -11.89 -12.04 1.68
N VAL A 181 -11.28 -12.87 0.83
CA VAL A 181 -11.67 -13.01 -0.58
C VAL A 181 -13.11 -13.51 -0.70
N ALA A 182 -13.50 -14.53 0.08
CA ALA A 182 -14.87 -15.05 0.08
C ALA A 182 -15.88 -13.99 0.51
N GLN A 183 -15.58 -13.22 1.56
CA GLN A 183 -16.46 -12.18 2.09
C GLN A 183 -16.68 -11.04 1.10
N VAL A 184 -15.64 -10.57 0.41
CA VAL A 184 -15.78 -9.53 -0.62
C VAL A 184 -16.54 -10.06 -1.83
N ARG A 185 -16.33 -11.33 -2.21
CA ARG A 185 -17.10 -11.99 -3.27
C ARG A 185 -18.60 -12.05 -2.95
N ASP A 186 -18.95 -12.45 -1.72
CA ASP A 186 -20.33 -12.52 -1.26
C ASP A 186 -20.97 -11.12 -1.22
N TRP A 187 -20.19 -10.11 -0.84
CA TRP A 187 -20.65 -8.72 -0.81
C TRP A 187 -20.90 -8.18 -2.23
N LEU A 188 -20.01 -8.42 -3.18
CA LEU A 188 -20.18 -8.02 -4.58
C LEU A 188 -21.35 -8.75 -5.27
N GLY A 189 -21.65 -9.98 -4.89
CA GLY A 189 -22.77 -10.76 -5.41
C GLY A 189 -24.14 -10.33 -4.87
N ARG A 190 -24.20 -9.43 -3.89
CA ARG A 190 -25.47 -8.84 -3.42
C ARG A 190 -25.84 -7.67 -4.32
N PRO A 191 -27.14 -7.40 -4.54
CA PRO A 191 -27.52 -6.16 -5.17
C PRO A 191 -26.94 -4.99 -4.36
N PRO A 192 -26.35 -3.96 -5.02
CA PRO A 192 -25.82 -2.81 -4.31
C PRO A 192 -26.94 -2.22 -3.44
N PRO A 193 -26.63 -1.81 -2.18
CA PRO A 193 -27.60 -1.07 -1.38
C PRO A 193 -28.04 0.15 -2.19
N ASP A 194 -29.33 0.43 -2.21
CA ASP A 194 -29.90 1.58 -2.90
C ASP A 194 -29.13 2.84 -2.43
N PRO A 195 -28.49 3.60 -3.32
CA PRO A 195 -27.76 4.79 -2.94
C PRO A 195 -28.61 5.83 -2.18
N ALA A 196 -29.94 5.70 -2.23
CA ALA A 196 -30.87 6.49 -1.44
C ALA A 196 -30.94 6.07 0.05
N GLU A 197 -30.50 4.86 0.43
CA GLU A 197 -30.50 4.41 1.83
C GLU A 197 -29.24 4.83 2.61
N GLY A 198 -28.15 5.21 1.96
CA GLY A 198 -26.89 5.61 2.58
C GLY A 198 -26.86 7.01 3.19
N CYS A 199 -27.90 7.83 3.01
CA CYS A 199 -27.96 9.21 3.52
C CYS A 199 -28.99 9.43 4.64
N ARG A 200 -29.43 8.40 5.33
CA ARG A 200 -30.33 8.53 6.49
C ARG A 200 -29.68 7.92 7.73
N ALA A 201 -28.72 8.63 8.28
CA ALA A 201 -28.33 8.49 9.69
C ALA A 201 -27.78 9.82 10.21
#